data_fab80ff8bdf6bd806de32149cab9d879
#
_entry.id   fab80ff8bdf6bd806de32149cab9d879
#
_cell.length_a   1.000
_cell.length_b   1.000
_cell.length_c   1.000
_cell.angle_alpha   90.00
_cell.angle_beta   90.00
_cell.angle_gamma   90.00
#
_symmetry.space_group_name_H-M   'P 1'
#
loop_
_entity.id
_entity.type
_entity.pdbx_description
1 polymer ?
#
loop_
_entity_poly.entity_id
_entity_poly.type
_entity_poly.pdbx_seq_one_letter_code
_entity_poly.pdbx_strand_id
1 'polypeptide(L)'
;MADDADVPEDGVEPSEGSEAAEETTEVAEPVEPVTKQPWSHVKLAIAVGLAVVVALAGLTGWLGYRAYQAREADQLRELLVSVGRQGAINLTTIDFEHADADVQRILDSATDAFYDDFAKRSQPFVDVVKQAKSKSVGTVNEAGLESVTGNEGNVLVAVTVKTENAGAQNQPPRNWRMRLTVKKTGADQAKVSKVEFVP
;
A
#
# COMPACT_ATOMS: atom_id res chain seq x y z
N MET A 1 -28.08 -53.90 23.66
CA MET A 1 -27.78 -55.23 23.18
C MET A 1 -26.28 -55.31 23.29
N ALA A 2 -25.83 -55.71 24.45
CA ALA A 2 -25.62 -57.11 24.83
C ALA A 2 -24.39 -57.62 24.13
N ASP A 3 -23.39 -58.00 24.71
CA ASP A 3 -23.04 -58.91 25.79
C ASP A 3 -21.65 -59.38 25.44
N ASP A 4 -20.78 -59.53 26.22
CA ASP A 4 -20.56 -60.28 27.45
C ASP A 4 -19.17 -60.96 27.37
N ALA A 5 -18.43 -60.77 28.42
CA ALA A 5 -17.72 -61.77 29.21
C ALA A 5 -16.78 -62.79 28.50
N ASP A 6 -15.58 -63.00 28.96
CA ASP A 6 -15.36 -63.93 30.07
C ASP A 6 -13.86 -64.06 30.42
N VAL A 7 -13.57 -64.19 31.72
CA VAL A 7 -12.34 -64.65 32.39
C VAL A 7 -12.55 -66.15 32.59
N PRO A 8 -11.55 -67.04 32.74
CA PRO A 8 -10.92 -67.29 34.04
C PRO A 8 -9.45 -67.72 33.98
N GLU A 9 -8.72 -67.36 34.99
CA GLU A 9 -8.17 -68.09 36.14
C GLU A 9 -7.53 -69.45 35.94
N ASP A 10 -6.43 -69.63 36.51
CA ASP A 10 -5.90 -70.65 37.44
C ASP A 10 -4.46 -71.06 37.05
N GLY A 11 -3.47 -71.18 37.85
CA GLY A 11 -3.37 -71.53 39.22
C GLY A 11 -2.00 -72.17 39.47
N VAL A 12 -1.48 -71.94 40.62
CA VAL A 12 -0.66 -72.86 41.42
C VAL A 12 0.87 -72.79 41.32
N GLU A 13 1.41 -72.24 42.37
CA GLU A 13 2.70 -72.52 43.00
C GLU A 13 2.82 -74.07 43.39
N PRO A 14 3.88 -74.50 44.10
CA PRO A 14 5.24 -74.03 44.44
C PRO A 14 6.31 -75.10 44.25
N SER A 15 7.59 -74.80 44.56
CA SER A 15 8.47 -75.70 45.33
C SER A 15 9.88 -75.21 45.45
N GLU A 16 10.26 -75.08 46.64
CA GLU A 16 11.50 -75.00 47.42
C GLU A 16 12.73 -75.67 46.82
N GLY A 17 13.88 -75.16 47.30
CA GLY A 17 15.16 -75.83 47.29
C GLY A 17 16.36 -74.85 47.24
N SER A 18 16.69 -74.27 48.28
CA SER A 18 17.84 -74.41 49.22
C SER A 18 19.24 -74.49 48.55
N GLU A 19 20.07 -73.63 49.10
CA GLU A 19 21.45 -73.72 49.54
C GLU A 19 22.56 -73.08 48.74
N ALA A 20 23.15 -72.21 49.47
CA ALA A 20 24.54 -71.95 49.78
C ALA A 20 25.42 -71.07 48.86
N ALA A 21 25.67 -69.91 49.38
CA ALA A 21 26.97 -69.24 49.62
C ALA A 21 28.02 -69.27 48.48
N GLU A 22 28.37 -68.14 47.98
CA GLU A 22 29.71 -67.60 48.11
C GLU A 22 29.74 -66.07 47.84
N GLU A 23 30.33 -65.44 48.78
CA GLU A 23 30.63 -64.02 48.92
C GLU A 23 31.67 -63.62 47.89
N THR A 24 31.29 -62.70 46.94
CA THR A 24 32.30 -61.96 46.21
C THR A 24 31.86 -60.49 46.25
N THR A 25 32.59 -59.79 47.09
CA THR A 25 32.55 -58.35 47.32
C THR A 25 32.96 -57.66 45.99
N GLU A 26 32.02 -57.28 45.15
CA GLU A 26 32.29 -56.35 44.09
C GLU A 26 31.98 -54.92 44.55
N VAL A 27 33.07 -54.16 44.62
CA VAL A 27 33.10 -52.76 45.01
C VAL A 27 32.28 -51.98 44.01
N ALA A 28 31.13 -51.53 44.45
CA ALA A 28 30.32 -50.53 43.67
C ALA A 28 31.09 -49.21 43.66
N GLU A 29 31.67 -48.89 42.50
CA GLU A 29 32.10 -47.50 42.23
C GLU A 29 30.91 -46.56 42.43
N PRO A 30 31.10 -45.46 43.13
CA PRO A 30 30.05 -44.46 43.28
C PRO A 30 29.85 -43.78 41.91
N VAL A 31 28.67 -43.98 41.34
CA VAL A 31 28.21 -43.19 40.19
C VAL A 31 28.11 -41.75 40.65
N GLU A 32 29.10 -40.96 40.28
CA GLU A 32 29.06 -39.52 40.51
C GLU A 32 27.81 -38.94 39.81
N PRO A 33 26.98 -38.17 40.50
CA PRO A 33 25.89 -37.49 39.88
C PRO A 33 26.46 -36.50 38.83
N VAL A 34 26.05 -36.63 37.59
CA VAL A 34 26.34 -35.67 36.51
C VAL A 34 25.76 -34.33 36.97
N THR A 35 26.59 -33.57 37.67
CA THR A 35 26.25 -32.16 38.00
C THR A 35 26.22 -31.40 36.71
N LYS A 36 25.00 -31.04 36.26
CA LYS A 36 24.79 -30.04 35.23
C LYS A 36 25.50 -28.77 35.69
N GLN A 37 26.66 -28.52 35.09
CA GLN A 37 27.50 -27.37 35.43
C GLN A 37 26.67 -26.12 35.17
N PRO A 38 26.39 -25.27 36.18
CA PRO A 38 25.61 -24.07 35.96
C PRO A 38 26.33 -23.19 34.93
N TRP A 39 25.61 -22.77 33.90
CA TRP A 39 26.16 -21.83 32.93
C TRP A 39 26.76 -20.65 33.65
N SER A 40 28.06 -20.40 33.48
CA SER A 40 28.73 -19.30 34.19
C SER A 40 27.94 -18.02 33.86
N HIS A 41 27.71 -17.18 34.87
CA HIS A 41 26.95 -15.91 34.73
C HIS A 41 27.43 -15.07 33.55
N VAL A 42 28.72 -15.20 33.19
CA VAL A 42 29.33 -14.56 32.01
C VAL A 42 28.78 -15.11 30.73
N LYS A 43 28.61 -16.42 30.55
CA LYS A 43 28.03 -17.02 29.34
C LYS A 43 26.58 -16.65 29.21
N LEU A 44 25.81 -16.59 30.29
CA LEU A 44 24.43 -16.14 30.29
C LEU A 44 24.35 -14.66 29.90
N ALA A 45 25.19 -13.80 30.46
CA ALA A 45 25.23 -12.38 30.11
C ALA A 45 25.57 -12.13 28.64
N ILE A 46 26.52 -12.90 28.06
CA ILE A 46 26.86 -12.82 26.63
C ILE A 46 25.68 -13.28 25.76
N ALA A 47 25.00 -14.37 26.13
CA ALA A 47 23.86 -14.88 25.41
C ALA A 47 22.69 -13.88 25.41
N VAL A 48 22.39 -13.27 26.55
CA VAL A 48 21.38 -12.22 26.66
C VAL A 48 21.78 -10.96 25.89
N GLY A 49 23.05 -10.53 25.99
CA GLY A 49 23.56 -9.39 25.20
C GLY A 49 23.44 -9.61 23.71
N LEU A 50 23.81 -10.80 23.24
CA LEU A 50 23.69 -11.17 21.83
C LEU A 50 22.19 -11.18 21.37
N ALA A 51 21.31 -11.76 22.19
CA ALA A 51 19.88 -11.77 21.91
C ALA A 51 19.30 -10.36 21.80
N VAL A 52 19.70 -9.43 22.67
CA VAL A 52 19.29 -8.02 22.61
C VAL A 52 19.80 -7.35 21.33
N VAL A 53 21.06 -7.58 20.94
CA VAL A 53 21.64 -7.03 19.71
C VAL A 53 20.88 -7.54 18.49
N VAL A 54 20.58 -8.84 18.41
CA VAL A 54 19.81 -9.43 17.32
C VAL A 54 18.38 -8.86 17.27
N ALA A 55 17.73 -8.70 18.42
CA ALA A 55 16.40 -8.11 18.51
C ALA A 55 16.39 -6.64 18.04
N LEU A 56 17.39 -5.84 18.44
CA LEU A 56 17.54 -4.46 18.00
C LEU A 56 17.84 -4.36 16.50
N ALA A 57 18.69 -5.23 15.95
CA ALA A 57 18.97 -5.29 14.52
C ALA A 57 17.72 -5.68 13.72
N GLY A 58 16.94 -6.66 14.19
CA GLY A 58 15.66 -7.05 13.60
C GLY A 58 14.63 -5.91 13.62
N LEU A 59 14.51 -5.22 14.76
CA LEU A 59 13.61 -4.07 14.89
C LEU A 59 14.00 -2.92 13.97
N THR A 60 15.30 -2.61 13.90
CA THR A 60 15.81 -1.54 13.03
C THR A 60 15.60 -1.84 11.57
N GLY A 61 15.85 -3.08 11.15
CA GLY A 61 15.59 -3.55 9.78
C GLY A 61 14.10 -3.49 9.43
N TRP A 62 13.22 -3.93 10.33
CA TRP A 62 11.78 -3.87 10.14
C TRP A 62 11.25 -2.43 10.05
N LEU A 63 11.70 -1.55 10.95
CA LEU A 63 11.35 -0.12 10.93
C LEU A 63 11.86 0.56 9.67
N GLY A 64 13.08 0.26 9.23
CA GLY A 64 13.64 0.77 7.98
C GLY A 64 12.83 0.37 6.75
N TYR A 65 12.44 -0.91 6.67
CA TYR A 65 11.59 -1.42 5.60
C TYR A 65 10.21 -0.77 5.59
N ARG A 66 9.58 -0.63 6.76
CA ARG A 66 8.29 0.04 6.90
C ARG A 66 8.34 1.52 6.52
N ALA A 67 9.41 2.21 6.91
CA ALA A 67 9.63 3.61 6.53
C ALA A 67 9.85 3.78 5.02
N TYR A 68 10.53 2.83 4.38
CA TYR A 68 10.70 2.82 2.93
C TYR A 68 9.35 2.66 2.20
N GLN A 69 8.54 1.69 2.59
CA GLN A 69 7.19 1.51 2.01
C GLN A 69 6.28 2.72 2.22
N ALA A 70 6.35 3.37 3.39
CA ALA A 70 5.58 4.57 3.66
C ALA A 70 5.97 5.71 2.70
N ARG A 71 7.26 5.90 2.45
CA ARG A 71 7.75 6.92 1.51
C ARG A 71 7.29 6.68 0.08
N GLU A 72 7.32 5.44 -0.41
CA GLU A 72 6.80 5.13 -1.75
C GLU A 72 5.29 5.41 -1.87
N ALA A 73 4.52 5.07 -0.84
CA ALA A 73 3.10 5.37 -0.81
C ALA A 73 2.82 6.88 -0.79
N ASP A 74 3.60 7.65 -0.04
CA ASP A 74 3.47 9.10 0.04
C ASP A 74 3.88 9.78 -1.28
N GLN A 75 4.95 9.34 -1.90
CA GLN A 75 5.36 9.82 -3.24
C GLN A 75 4.29 9.54 -4.30
N LEU A 76 3.68 8.36 -4.28
CA LEU A 76 2.58 8.05 -5.18
C LEU A 76 1.39 8.98 -4.95
N ARG A 77 0.99 9.22 -3.70
CA ARG A 77 -0.12 10.14 -3.35
C ARG A 77 0.16 11.56 -3.83
N GLU A 78 1.36 12.06 -3.59
CA GLU A 78 1.78 13.39 -4.02
C GLU A 78 1.76 13.51 -5.55
N LEU A 79 2.30 12.51 -6.26
CA LEU A 79 2.25 12.45 -7.72
C LEU A 79 0.81 12.49 -8.24
N LEU A 80 -0.08 11.65 -7.70
CA LEU A 80 -1.48 11.60 -8.13
C LEU A 80 -2.20 12.93 -7.90
N VAL A 81 -2.02 13.56 -6.74
CA VAL A 81 -2.64 14.86 -6.42
C VAL A 81 -2.07 15.96 -7.32
N SER A 82 -0.76 16.00 -7.54
CA SER A 82 -0.13 17.01 -8.39
C SER A 82 -0.61 16.92 -9.84
N VAL A 83 -0.69 15.71 -10.40
CA VAL A 83 -1.20 15.46 -11.74
C VAL A 83 -2.70 15.76 -11.84
N GLY A 84 -3.50 15.38 -10.83
CA GLY A 84 -4.91 15.74 -10.76
C GLY A 84 -5.13 17.25 -10.74
N ARG A 85 -4.35 17.98 -9.94
CA ARG A 85 -4.34 19.45 -9.89
C ARG A 85 -4.01 20.05 -11.25
N GLN A 86 -2.93 19.58 -11.88
CA GLN A 86 -2.50 20.07 -13.20
C GLN A 86 -3.51 19.74 -14.29
N GLY A 87 -4.10 18.53 -14.26
CA GLY A 87 -5.17 18.12 -15.17
C GLY A 87 -6.39 19.03 -15.08
N ALA A 88 -6.80 19.39 -13.85
CA ALA A 88 -7.90 20.33 -13.64
C ALA A 88 -7.58 21.73 -14.20
N ILE A 89 -6.36 22.23 -14.02
CA ILE A 89 -5.92 23.51 -14.63
C ILE A 89 -5.96 23.42 -16.14
N ASN A 90 -5.41 22.37 -16.74
CA ASN A 90 -5.37 22.17 -18.19
C ASN A 90 -6.79 22.14 -18.80
N LEU A 91 -7.74 21.49 -18.11
CA LEU A 91 -9.13 21.38 -18.56
C LEU A 91 -9.93 22.69 -18.45
N THR A 92 -9.54 23.56 -17.55
CA THR A 92 -10.31 24.79 -17.24
C THR A 92 -9.62 26.05 -17.73
N THR A 93 -8.39 25.95 -18.24
CA THR A 93 -7.63 27.08 -18.79
C THR A 93 -7.47 26.90 -20.29
N ILE A 94 -8.28 27.59 -21.05
CA ILE A 94 -8.32 27.53 -22.53
C ILE A 94 -8.35 28.95 -23.09
N ASP A 95 -7.52 29.21 -24.08
CA ASP A 95 -7.47 30.48 -24.77
C ASP A 95 -7.74 30.26 -26.28
N PHE A 96 -8.69 30.99 -26.86
CA PHE A 96 -9.03 30.87 -28.28
C PHE A 96 -7.84 31.15 -29.23
N GLU A 97 -6.86 31.96 -28.78
CA GLU A 97 -5.64 32.23 -29.53
C GLU A 97 -4.69 31.03 -29.59
N HIS A 98 -4.76 30.15 -28.56
CA HIS A 98 -3.89 29.00 -28.40
C HIS A 98 -4.66 27.69 -28.28
N ALA A 99 -5.91 27.65 -28.74
CA ALA A 99 -6.83 26.52 -28.50
C ALA A 99 -6.28 25.16 -28.97
N ASP A 100 -5.55 25.11 -30.08
CA ASP A 100 -4.93 23.87 -30.57
C ASP A 100 -3.85 23.37 -29.60
N ALA A 101 -3.00 24.27 -29.11
CA ALA A 101 -1.95 23.93 -28.16
C ALA A 101 -2.52 23.52 -26.78
N ASP A 102 -3.60 24.17 -26.35
CA ASP A 102 -4.29 23.87 -25.10
C ASP A 102 -4.93 22.48 -25.16
N VAL A 103 -5.59 22.16 -26.27
CA VAL A 103 -6.16 20.82 -26.53
C VAL A 103 -5.05 19.76 -26.56
N GLN A 104 -3.94 20.03 -27.24
CA GLN A 104 -2.82 19.10 -27.27
C GLN A 104 -2.27 18.83 -25.85
N ARG A 105 -2.14 19.86 -25.01
CA ARG A 105 -1.71 19.75 -23.62
C ARG A 105 -2.66 18.88 -22.80
N ILE A 106 -3.97 18.96 -23.03
CA ILE A 106 -4.95 18.08 -22.40
C ILE A 106 -4.73 16.63 -22.85
N LEU A 107 -4.60 16.40 -24.16
CA LEU A 107 -4.36 15.06 -24.71
C LEU A 107 -3.05 14.45 -24.21
N ASP A 108 -1.99 15.23 -24.10
CA ASP A 108 -0.69 14.75 -23.57
C ASP A 108 -0.77 14.33 -22.09
N SER A 109 -1.67 14.96 -21.35
CA SER A 109 -1.94 14.64 -19.94
C SER A 109 -3.02 13.57 -19.73
N ALA A 110 -3.65 13.08 -20.80
CA ALA A 110 -4.74 12.11 -20.80
C ALA A 110 -4.26 10.70 -21.12
N THR A 111 -5.04 9.70 -20.70
CA THR A 111 -4.86 8.29 -21.06
C THR A 111 -6.21 7.56 -21.07
N ASP A 112 -6.22 6.33 -21.55
CA ASP A 112 -7.37 5.42 -21.54
C ASP A 112 -8.64 6.07 -22.16
N ALA A 113 -9.79 5.81 -21.58
CA ALA A 113 -11.08 6.28 -22.10
C ALA A 113 -11.18 7.82 -22.19
N PHE A 114 -10.55 8.55 -21.29
CA PHE A 114 -10.57 10.01 -21.33
C PHE A 114 -9.82 10.55 -22.55
N TYR A 115 -8.65 9.97 -22.86
CA TYR A 115 -7.90 10.33 -24.07
C TYR A 115 -8.74 10.07 -25.33
N ASP A 116 -9.32 8.86 -25.46
CA ASP A 116 -10.07 8.47 -26.66
C ASP A 116 -11.31 9.34 -26.88
N ASP A 117 -12.04 9.65 -25.80
CA ASP A 117 -13.26 10.44 -25.87
C ASP A 117 -12.98 11.92 -26.10
N PHE A 118 -11.90 12.45 -25.53
CA PHE A 118 -11.52 13.84 -25.74
C PHE A 118 -10.93 14.04 -27.13
N ALA A 119 -10.09 13.13 -27.63
CA ALA A 119 -9.52 13.18 -28.97
C ALA A 119 -10.59 13.25 -30.07
N LYS A 120 -11.68 12.45 -29.94
CA LYS A 120 -12.79 12.46 -30.89
C LYS A 120 -13.53 13.81 -30.96
N ARG A 121 -13.54 14.56 -29.84
CA ARG A 121 -14.26 15.84 -29.72
C ARG A 121 -13.35 17.06 -29.78
N SER A 122 -12.06 16.88 -29.87
CA SER A 122 -11.04 17.93 -29.80
C SER A 122 -11.21 18.97 -30.91
N GLN A 123 -11.36 18.55 -32.16
CA GLN A 123 -11.48 19.48 -33.28
C GLN A 123 -12.78 20.33 -33.23
N PRO A 124 -13.99 19.74 -33.07
CA PRO A 124 -15.20 20.52 -32.84
C PRO A 124 -15.10 21.48 -31.64
N PHE A 125 -14.42 21.09 -30.57
CA PHE A 125 -14.20 21.94 -29.41
C PHE A 125 -13.34 23.16 -29.76
N VAL A 126 -12.22 22.96 -30.45
CA VAL A 126 -11.34 24.05 -30.90
C VAL A 126 -12.11 25.05 -31.80
N ASP A 127 -12.92 24.55 -32.73
CA ASP A 127 -13.70 25.40 -33.66
C ASP A 127 -14.72 26.28 -32.89
N VAL A 128 -15.42 25.71 -31.90
CA VAL A 128 -16.35 26.46 -31.05
C VAL A 128 -15.63 27.52 -30.21
N VAL A 129 -14.50 27.15 -29.59
CA VAL A 129 -13.69 28.06 -28.74
C VAL A 129 -13.19 29.25 -29.56
N LYS A 130 -12.67 28.98 -30.78
CA LYS A 130 -12.20 30.04 -31.69
C LYS A 130 -13.35 30.92 -32.18
N GLN A 131 -14.48 30.34 -32.58
CA GLN A 131 -15.64 31.07 -33.03
C GLN A 131 -16.23 31.98 -31.95
N ALA A 132 -16.34 31.50 -30.73
CA ALA A 132 -16.84 32.25 -29.58
C ALA A 132 -15.81 33.26 -29.05
N LYS A 133 -14.56 33.23 -29.50
CA LYS A 133 -13.42 33.93 -28.91
C LYS A 133 -13.37 33.72 -27.40
N SER A 134 -13.54 32.48 -26.99
CA SER A 134 -13.66 32.13 -25.57
C SER A 134 -12.29 32.03 -24.95
N LYS A 135 -12.17 32.67 -23.78
CA LYS A 135 -11.02 32.57 -22.89
C LYS A 135 -11.49 32.17 -21.51
N SER A 136 -10.98 31.09 -20.97
CA SER A 136 -11.23 30.64 -19.61
C SER A 136 -9.92 30.48 -18.86
N VAL A 137 -9.95 30.83 -17.57
CA VAL A 137 -8.82 30.67 -16.65
C VAL A 137 -9.32 29.97 -15.39
N GLY A 138 -8.81 28.77 -15.18
CA GLY A 138 -9.08 27.98 -13.99
C GLY A 138 -8.05 28.24 -12.90
N THR A 139 -8.52 28.44 -11.67
CA THR A 139 -7.70 28.51 -10.48
C THR A 139 -8.09 27.38 -9.55
N VAL A 140 -7.17 26.49 -9.23
CA VAL A 140 -7.41 25.41 -8.27
C VAL A 140 -7.33 25.98 -6.87
N ASN A 141 -8.47 25.94 -6.16
CA ASN A 141 -8.55 26.35 -4.77
C ASN A 141 -8.03 25.27 -3.83
N GLU A 142 -8.50 24.04 -4.04
CA GLU A 142 -8.13 22.86 -3.23
C GLU A 142 -8.06 21.62 -4.11
N ALA A 143 -7.17 20.70 -3.76
CA ALA A 143 -7.09 19.38 -4.33
C ALA A 143 -6.72 18.36 -3.27
N GLY A 144 -7.44 17.26 -3.20
CA GLY A 144 -7.22 16.20 -2.24
C GLY A 144 -7.45 14.82 -2.83
N LEU A 145 -6.75 13.83 -2.31
CA LEU A 145 -6.90 12.45 -2.69
C LEU A 145 -8.12 11.84 -1.96
N GLU A 146 -9.09 11.36 -2.72
CA GLU A 146 -10.29 10.70 -2.19
C GLU A 146 -10.02 9.21 -1.93
N SER A 147 -9.35 8.54 -2.85
CA SER A 147 -9.02 7.11 -2.75
C SER A 147 -7.82 6.74 -3.61
N VAL A 148 -7.13 5.65 -3.24
CA VAL A 148 -6.06 5.03 -4.03
C VAL A 148 -6.31 3.54 -4.12
N THR A 149 -6.19 2.99 -5.31
CA THR A 149 -6.28 1.56 -5.58
C THR A 149 -5.14 1.16 -6.53
N GLY A 150 -4.14 0.47 -5.98
CA GLY A 150 -2.92 0.14 -6.72
C GLY A 150 -2.19 1.39 -7.22
N ASN A 151 -2.08 1.52 -8.53
CA ASN A 151 -1.40 2.64 -9.20
C ASN A 151 -2.35 3.75 -9.68
N GLU A 152 -3.59 3.74 -9.23
CA GLU A 152 -4.63 4.67 -9.64
C GLU A 152 -5.26 5.34 -8.42
N GLY A 153 -5.59 6.63 -8.53
CA GLY A 153 -6.24 7.37 -7.46
C GLY A 153 -7.27 8.35 -7.97
N ASN A 154 -8.32 8.55 -7.18
CA ASN A 154 -9.32 9.57 -7.41
C ASN A 154 -8.92 10.85 -6.65
N VAL A 155 -8.78 11.93 -7.40
CA VAL A 155 -8.44 13.25 -6.87
C VAL A 155 -9.65 14.16 -7.01
N LEU A 156 -10.12 14.68 -5.89
CA LEU A 156 -11.13 15.74 -5.86
C LEU A 156 -10.45 17.09 -5.97
N VAL A 157 -10.93 17.90 -6.92
CA VAL A 157 -10.38 19.25 -7.16
C VAL A 157 -11.51 20.26 -7.19
N ALA A 158 -11.37 21.30 -6.37
CA ALA A 158 -12.22 22.47 -6.38
C ALA A 158 -11.55 23.57 -7.21
N VAL A 159 -12.23 24.06 -8.23
CA VAL A 159 -11.71 25.04 -9.19
C VAL A 159 -12.66 26.22 -9.30
N THR A 160 -12.10 27.43 -9.29
CA THR A 160 -12.80 28.65 -9.70
C THR A 160 -12.42 28.97 -11.13
N VAL A 161 -13.39 29.09 -12.02
CA VAL A 161 -13.20 29.38 -13.45
C VAL A 161 -13.76 30.74 -13.78
N LYS A 162 -12.93 31.61 -14.36
CA LYS A 162 -13.33 32.86 -14.98
C LYS A 162 -13.39 32.65 -16.48
N THR A 163 -14.52 33.02 -17.11
CA THR A 163 -14.70 32.86 -18.53
C THR A 163 -15.08 34.20 -19.16
N GLU A 164 -14.48 34.54 -20.28
CA GLU A 164 -14.78 35.68 -21.13
C GLU A 164 -15.01 35.18 -22.56
N ASN A 165 -15.94 35.79 -23.27
CA ASN A 165 -16.16 35.52 -24.70
C ASN A 165 -16.61 36.80 -25.42
N ALA A 166 -16.70 36.74 -26.75
CA ALA A 166 -17.07 37.86 -27.57
C ALA A 166 -18.46 38.48 -27.27
N GLY A 167 -19.38 37.66 -26.74
CA GLY A 167 -20.76 38.06 -26.41
C GLY A 167 -20.97 38.48 -24.94
N ALA A 168 -20.03 38.17 -24.05
CA ALA A 168 -20.16 38.45 -22.62
C ALA A 168 -18.77 38.59 -21.98
N GLN A 169 -18.34 39.82 -21.80
CA GLN A 169 -17.17 40.18 -21.03
C GLN A 169 -17.53 40.26 -19.54
N ASN A 170 -16.59 39.90 -18.66
CA ASN A 170 -16.77 39.99 -17.21
C ASN A 170 -17.89 39.08 -16.64
N GLN A 171 -17.96 37.82 -17.08
CA GLN A 171 -18.85 36.85 -16.44
C GLN A 171 -18.43 36.61 -14.97
N PRO A 172 -19.37 36.43 -14.04
CA PRO A 172 -19.02 36.08 -12.67
C PRO A 172 -18.29 34.76 -12.62
N PRO A 173 -17.27 34.61 -11.78
CA PRO A 173 -16.55 33.34 -11.61
C PRO A 173 -17.49 32.20 -11.23
N ARG A 174 -17.25 31.01 -11.77
CA ARG A 174 -18.00 29.80 -11.47
C ARG A 174 -17.12 28.84 -10.67
N ASN A 175 -17.67 28.24 -9.64
CA ASN A 175 -16.97 27.23 -8.85
C ASN A 175 -17.43 25.85 -9.31
N TRP A 176 -16.47 25.00 -9.63
CA TRP A 176 -16.69 23.62 -10.03
C TRP A 176 -15.95 22.67 -9.14
N ARG A 177 -16.53 21.50 -8.93
CA ARG A 177 -15.87 20.38 -8.27
C ARG A 177 -15.75 19.26 -9.27
N MET A 178 -14.53 18.74 -9.43
CA MET A 178 -14.22 17.65 -10.36
C MET A 178 -13.57 16.51 -9.60
N ARG A 179 -13.92 15.30 -9.98
CA ARG A 179 -13.18 14.09 -9.62
C ARG A 179 -12.38 13.68 -10.84
N LEU A 180 -11.06 13.66 -10.70
CA LEU A 180 -10.15 13.17 -11.72
C LEU A 180 -9.58 11.82 -11.27
N THR A 181 -9.78 10.80 -12.08
CA THR A 181 -9.07 9.54 -11.89
C THR A 181 -7.71 9.65 -12.56
N VAL A 182 -6.67 9.49 -11.79
CA VAL A 182 -5.27 9.63 -12.22
C VAL A 182 -4.58 8.29 -12.09
N LYS A 183 -3.91 7.85 -13.15
CA LYS A 183 -3.24 6.55 -13.24
C LYS A 183 -1.74 6.74 -13.46
N LYS A 184 -0.93 6.09 -12.64
CA LYS A 184 0.52 6.06 -12.81
C LYS A 184 0.88 5.29 -14.07
N THR A 185 1.63 5.91 -14.97
CA THR A 185 2.02 5.34 -16.28
C THR A 185 3.52 5.06 -16.38
N GLY A 186 4.31 5.59 -15.46
CA GLY A 186 5.77 5.40 -15.40
C GLY A 186 6.29 5.59 -13.98
N ALA A 187 7.61 5.62 -13.79
CA ALA A 187 8.23 5.79 -12.48
C ALA A 187 7.73 7.07 -11.78
N ASP A 188 7.85 8.21 -12.48
CA ASP A 188 7.46 9.54 -12.00
C ASP A 188 6.42 10.20 -12.92
N GLN A 189 5.63 9.39 -13.63
CA GLN A 189 4.63 9.85 -14.57
C GLN A 189 3.26 9.28 -14.23
N ALA A 190 2.25 10.15 -14.29
CA ALA A 190 0.87 9.77 -14.21
C ALA A 190 0.04 10.60 -15.19
N LYS A 191 -1.11 10.08 -15.59
CA LYS A 191 -2.03 10.71 -16.53
C LYS A 191 -3.47 10.58 -16.08
N VAL A 192 -4.32 11.49 -16.53
CA VAL A 192 -5.75 11.48 -16.22
C VAL A 192 -6.44 10.44 -17.10
N SER A 193 -7.12 9.47 -16.50
CA SER A 193 -7.86 8.39 -17.17
C SER A 193 -9.37 8.64 -17.21
N LYS A 194 -9.89 9.49 -16.31
CA LYS A 194 -11.32 9.83 -16.24
C LYS A 194 -11.52 11.19 -15.59
N VAL A 195 -12.57 11.90 -16.02
CA VAL A 195 -13.01 13.18 -15.44
C VAL A 195 -14.51 13.15 -15.22
N GLU A 196 -14.94 13.49 -14.01
CA GLU A 196 -16.35 13.59 -13.61
C GLU A 196 -16.59 14.91 -12.88
N PHE A 197 -17.73 15.54 -13.14
CA PHE A 197 -18.18 16.69 -12.37
C PHE A 197 -18.99 16.21 -11.17
N VAL A 198 -18.67 16.75 -10.00
CA VAL A 198 -19.33 16.40 -8.74
C VAL A 198 -20.20 17.58 -8.34
N PRO A 199 -21.46 17.35 -7.95
CA PRO A 199 -22.38 18.41 -7.50
C PRO A 199 -21.91 19.12 -6.23
#